data_e1576e321a6ba44d1412c78cab455261
#
_entry.id   e1576e321a6ba44d1412c78cab455261
#
_cell.length_a   1.000
_cell.length_b   1.000
_cell.length_c   1.000
_cell.angle_alpha   90.00
_cell.angle_beta   90.00
_cell.angle_gamma   90.00
#
_symmetry.space_group_name_H-M   'P 1'
#
loop_
_entity.id
_entity.type
_entity.pdbx_description
1 polymer ?
#
loop_
_entity_poly.entity_id
_entity_poly.type
_entity_poly.pdbx_seq_one_letter_code
_entity_poly.pdbx_strand_id
1 'polypeptide(L)'
;GGMDAGQAVEVVSGAENARKGIGVALALPGTELPGLGQKVGERVIQGVRSFGMALSPRELGVGEYGGGLLEFPEDALPPGTPLAEAWPEEVVLDLEVTPNRPDALGLLGLARDLHALGYALVEPEAALKAEALPLPFSLKVEAPEGAPHFTLGYAFGLRVAPSPLWMQRALFAAGMRPINNVVDVTNYVMLERAQPMHAFDLRFIGEGILVRRARPGERLRTLDGVERTLHPEDLVIAGWRGEESIPLGLAGVMGGAES
;
A
#
# COMPACT_ATOMS: atom_id res chain seq x y z
N GLY A 1 20.16 -18.59 -18.11
CA GLY A 1 21.19 -17.84 -18.79
C GLY A 1 20.80 -16.39 -18.77
N GLY A 2 21.44 -15.56 -17.88
CA GLY A 2 21.18 -14.12 -17.84
C GLY A 2 21.75 -13.48 -19.11
N MET A 3 21.04 -12.47 -19.63
CA MET A 3 21.63 -11.52 -20.55
C MET A 3 22.66 -10.68 -19.79
N ASP A 4 23.76 -10.37 -20.44
CA ASP A 4 24.76 -9.48 -19.87
C ASP A 4 24.12 -8.11 -19.54
N ALA A 5 24.46 -7.55 -18.38
CA ALA A 5 24.03 -6.23 -17.98
C ALA A 5 24.44 -5.22 -19.08
N GLY A 6 23.45 -4.62 -19.73
CA GLY A 6 23.67 -3.65 -20.82
C GLY A 6 23.10 -4.06 -22.18
N GLN A 7 22.60 -5.26 -22.36
CA GLN A 7 21.94 -5.63 -23.61
C GLN A 7 20.48 -5.14 -23.62
N ALA A 8 20.16 -4.26 -24.56
CA ALA A 8 18.79 -3.78 -24.76
C ALA A 8 17.91 -4.86 -25.42
N VAL A 9 16.71 -5.05 -24.89
CA VAL A 9 15.72 -5.99 -25.41
C VAL A 9 14.45 -5.24 -25.77
N GLU A 10 13.91 -5.48 -26.94
CA GLU A 10 12.64 -4.91 -27.37
C GLU A 10 11.46 -5.75 -26.83
N VAL A 11 10.59 -5.13 -26.05
CA VAL A 11 9.41 -5.79 -25.45
C VAL A 11 8.17 -4.92 -25.64
N VAL A 12 7.10 -5.50 -26.12
CA VAL A 12 5.80 -4.82 -26.28
C VAL A 12 5.00 -5.02 -24.98
N SER A 13 4.54 -3.93 -24.38
CA SER A 13 3.68 -3.93 -23.19
C SER A 13 2.42 -3.11 -23.44
N GLY A 14 1.27 -3.63 -23.00
CA GLY A 14 -0.01 -2.92 -22.97
C GLY A 14 -0.37 -2.38 -21.57
N ALA A 15 0.53 -2.45 -20.61
CA ALA A 15 0.27 -2.02 -19.24
C ALA A 15 0.17 -0.49 -19.15
N GLU A 16 -0.84 0.00 -18.44
CA GLU A 16 -1.11 1.45 -18.29
C GLU A 16 0.02 2.23 -17.61
N ASN A 17 0.77 1.57 -16.74
CA ASN A 17 1.91 2.18 -16.04
C ASN A 17 3.25 2.06 -16.78
N ALA A 18 3.27 1.47 -17.99
CA ALA A 18 4.48 1.37 -18.80
C ALA A 18 4.94 2.77 -19.26
N ARG A 19 6.11 3.19 -18.81
CA ARG A 19 6.71 4.49 -19.16
C ARG A 19 8.24 4.43 -19.11
N LYS A 20 8.89 5.41 -19.70
CA LYS A 20 10.35 5.54 -19.67
C LYS A 20 10.86 5.74 -18.24
N GLY A 21 11.94 5.06 -17.90
CA GLY A 21 12.67 5.26 -16.65
C GLY A 21 12.19 4.41 -15.46
N ILE A 22 11.20 3.51 -15.65
CA ILE A 22 10.79 2.58 -14.59
C ILE A 22 11.65 1.30 -14.62
N GLY A 23 11.95 0.77 -13.44
CA GLY A 23 12.46 -0.59 -13.27
C GLY A 23 11.31 -1.58 -13.32
N VAL A 24 11.45 -2.67 -14.07
CA VAL A 24 10.41 -3.71 -14.18
C VAL A 24 11.04 -5.09 -14.17
N ALA A 25 10.29 -6.10 -13.74
CA ALA A 25 10.67 -7.49 -13.91
C ALA A 25 10.47 -7.89 -15.38
N LEU A 26 11.49 -8.51 -15.98
CA LEU A 26 11.49 -8.96 -17.36
C LEU A 26 11.67 -10.48 -17.42
N ALA A 27 10.74 -11.17 -18.07
CA ALA A 27 10.88 -12.57 -18.44
C ALA A 27 11.36 -12.69 -19.89
N LEU A 28 12.46 -13.41 -20.09
CA LEU A 28 13.00 -13.73 -21.42
C LEU A 28 12.31 -14.95 -22.01
N PRO A 29 12.39 -15.17 -23.35
CA PRO A 29 11.87 -16.37 -23.96
C PRO A 29 12.40 -17.65 -23.31
N GLY A 30 11.51 -18.59 -23.00
CA GLY A 30 11.81 -19.82 -22.28
C GLY A 30 11.60 -19.77 -20.78
N THR A 31 11.45 -18.57 -20.19
CA THR A 31 11.13 -18.40 -18.75
C THR A 31 9.72 -18.92 -18.48
N GLU A 32 9.56 -19.72 -17.43
CA GLU A 32 8.26 -20.10 -16.91
C GLU A 32 7.72 -19.04 -15.96
N LEU A 33 6.44 -18.68 -16.13
CA LEU A 33 5.77 -17.69 -15.30
C LEU A 33 5.12 -18.38 -14.09
N PRO A 34 5.58 -18.15 -12.86
CA PRO A 34 5.07 -18.86 -11.68
C PRO A 34 3.56 -18.70 -11.48
N GLY A 35 3.05 -17.47 -11.69
CA GLY A 35 1.63 -17.17 -11.49
C GLY A 35 0.68 -17.71 -12.56
N LEU A 36 1.18 -18.10 -13.73
CA LEU A 36 0.35 -18.57 -14.84
C LEU A 36 0.66 -20.01 -15.30
N GLY A 37 1.78 -20.59 -14.86
CA GLY A 37 2.23 -21.91 -15.30
C GLY A 37 2.52 -21.99 -16.81
N GLN A 38 2.86 -20.86 -17.44
CA GLN A 38 3.11 -20.75 -18.87
C GLN A 38 4.54 -20.29 -19.14
N LYS A 39 5.08 -20.71 -20.30
CA LYS A 39 6.40 -20.25 -20.75
C LYS A 39 6.27 -19.03 -21.64
N VAL A 40 7.14 -18.04 -21.40
CA VAL A 40 7.28 -16.87 -22.26
C VAL A 40 7.90 -17.29 -23.59
N GLY A 41 7.32 -16.84 -24.69
CA GLY A 41 7.84 -17.02 -26.04
C GLY A 41 8.03 -15.69 -26.76
N GLU A 42 8.79 -15.69 -27.85
CA GLU A 42 8.80 -14.56 -28.75
C GLU A 42 7.43 -14.42 -29.43
N ARG A 43 6.92 -13.21 -29.55
CA ARG A 43 5.62 -12.93 -30.19
C ARG A 43 5.71 -11.70 -31.05
N VAL A 44 4.90 -11.64 -32.10
CA VAL A 44 4.67 -10.41 -32.87
C VAL A 44 3.35 -9.82 -32.39
N ILE A 45 3.40 -8.62 -31.82
CA ILE A 45 2.26 -7.90 -31.30
C ILE A 45 2.12 -6.59 -32.07
N GLN A 46 1.01 -6.41 -32.77
CA GLN A 46 0.75 -5.24 -33.63
C GLN A 46 1.90 -4.94 -34.64
N GLY A 47 2.50 -6.00 -35.19
CA GLY A 47 3.59 -5.87 -36.15
C GLY A 47 4.99 -5.66 -35.54
N VAL A 48 5.11 -5.53 -34.22
CA VAL A 48 6.37 -5.40 -33.50
C VAL A 48 6.76 -6.72 -32.86
N ARG A 49 8.01 -7.13 -33.02
CA ARG A 49 8.54 -8.36 -32.41
C ARG A 49 8.90 -8.11 -30.96
N SER A 50 8.31 -8.86 -30.04
CA SER A 50 8.59 -8.80 -28.60
C SER A 50 9.47 -9.98 -28.18
N PHE A 51 10.65 -9.69 -27.63
CA PHE A 51 11.64 -10.67 -27.17
C PHE A 51 11.54 -10.95 -25.67
N GLY A 52 10.36 -11.02 -25.16
CA GLY A 52 10.10 -11.27 -23.75
C GLY A 52 8.81 -10.62 -23.30
N MET A 53 8.65 -10.55 -21.99
CA MET A 53 7.46 -10.01 -21.35
C MET A 53 7.85 -9.25 -20.08
N ALA A 54 7.45 -8.00 -19.99
CA ALA A 54 7.48 -7.25 -18.73
C ALA A 54 6.31 -7.73 -17.85
N LEU A 55 6.56 -7.97 -16.56
CA LEU A 55 5.68 -8.77 -15.71
C LEU A 55 4.89 -7.92 -14.71
N SER A 56 3.65 -8.32 -14.54
CA SER A 56 2.79 -7.90 -13.44
C SER A 56 3.01 -8.76 -12.17
N PRO A 57 2.53 -8.33 -10.99
CA PRO A 57 2.53 -9.16 -9.78
C PRO A 57 1.86 -10.52 -9.98
N ARG A 58 0.78 -10.59 -10.77
CA ARG A 58 0.06 -11.83 -11.04
C ARG A 58 0.90 -12.82 -11.85
N GLU A 59 1.60 -12.36 -12.86
CA GLU A 59 2.46 -13.21 -13.69
C GLU A 59 3.65 -13.76 -12.93
N LEU A 60 4.15 -12.96 -11.95
CA LEU A 60 5.18 -13.37 -11.02
C LEU A 60 4.69 -14.32 -9.92
N GLY A 61 3.36 -14.42 -9.71
CA GLY A 61 2.79 -15.20 -8.61
C GLY A 61 2.96 -14.58 -7.23
N VAL A 62 3.25 -13.26 -7.16
CA VAL A 62 3.42 -12.53 -5.89
C VAL A 62 2.19 -11.75 -5.46
N GLY A 63 1.13 -11.73 -6.29
CA GLY A 63 -0.15 -11.09 -5.99
C GLY A 63 -1.15 -11.24 -7.13
N GLU A 64 -2.41 -10.90 -6.86
CA GLU A 64 -3.52 -11.09 -7.82
C GLU A 64 -3.62 -10.00 -8.91
N TYR A 65 -2.91 -8.88 -8.74
CA TYR A 65 -3.03 -7.75 -9.65
C TYR A 65 -2.29 -7.98 -10.98
N GLY A 66 -3.03 -7.95 -12.08
CA GLY A 66 -2.52 -8.12 -13.44
C GLY A 66 -2.72 -6.92 -14.38
N GLY A 67 -3.27 -5.79 -13.88
CA GLY A 67 -3.56 -4.60 -14.70
C GLY A 67 -2.37 -3.69 -15.00
N GLY A 68 -1.21 -3.93 -14.39
CA GLY A 68 0.00 -3.13 -14.59
C GLY A 68 1.26 -3.92 -14.24
N LEU A 69 2.41 -3.37 -14.61
CA LEU A 69 3.71 -3.95 -14.34
C LEU A 69 4.06 -3.83 -12.85
N LEU A 70 4.81 -4.80 -12.33
CA LEU A 70 5.50 -4.66 -11.05
C LEU A 70 6.60 -3.61 -11.22
N GLU A 71 6.42 -2.47 -10.57
CA GLU A 71 7.33 -1.33 -10.69
C GLU A 71 8.33 -1.32 -9.53
N PHE A 72 9.60 -1.35 -9.86
CA PHE A 72 10.69 -1.15 -8.90
C PHE A 72 11.01 0.33 -8.75
N PRO A 73 11.35 0.78 -7.52
CA PRO A 73 11.89 2.12 -7.33
C PRO A 73 13.11 2.37 -8.22
N GLU A 74 13.25 3.63 -8.64
CA GLU A 74 14.47 4.09 -9.32
C GLU A 74 15.69 3.76 -8.45
N ASP A 75 16.73 3.20 -9.01
CA ASP A 75 17.96 2.77 -8.31
C ASP A 75 17.82 1.62 -7.30
N ALA A 76 16.66 0.95 -7.22
CA ALA A 76 16.50 -0.20 -6.33
C ALA A 76 17.44 -1.36 -6.68
N LEU A 77 17.69 -1.57 -7.97
CA LEU A 77 18.50 -2.66 -8.49
C LEU A 77 19.19 -2.26 -9.80
N PRO A 78 20.44 -2.66 -10.01
CA PRO A 78 21.07 -2.54 -11.31
C PRO A 78 20.28 -3.30 -12.39
N PRO A 79 20.12 -2.76 -13.61
CA PRO A 79 19.55 -3.49 -14.72
C PRO A 79 20.28 -4.82 -14.98
N GLY A 80 19.52 -5.89 -15.20
CA GLY A 80 20.07 -7.24 -15.39
C GLY A 80 20.27 -8.05 -14.11
N THR A 81 19.95 -7.50 -12.93
CA THR A 81 19.96 -8.24 -11.67
C THR A 81 18.94 -9.40 -11.76
N PRO A 82 19.35 -10.65 -11.45
CA PRO A 82 18.41 -11.77 -11.39
C PRO A 82 17.29 -11.51 -10.38
N LEU A 83 16.04 -11.75 -10.79
CA LEU A 83 14.89 -11.49 -9.91
C LEU A 83 14.97 -12.28 -8.59
N ALA A 84 15.52 -13.48 -8.60
CA ALA A 84 15.69 -14.28 -7.38
C ALA A 84 16.60 -13.63 -6.33
N GLU A 85 17.51 -12.73 -6.73
CA GLU A 85 18.32 -11.92 -5.80
C GLU A 85 17.51 -10.77 -5.21
N ALA A 86 16.70 -10.14 -6.06
CA ALA A 86 15.85 -9.02 -5.68
C ALA A 86 14.63 -9.45 -4.86
N TRP A 87 14.09 -10.62 -5.21
CA TRP A 87 12.87 -11.20 -4.64
C TRP A 87 13.12 -12.66 -4.27
N PRO A 88 13.84 -12.93 -3.19
CA PRO A 88 14.05 -14.30 -2.70
C PRO A 88 12.72 -14.92 -2.26
N GLU A 89 12.70 -16.24 -2.27
CA GLU A 89 11.56 -17.00 -1.76
C GLU A 89 11.25 -16.66 -0.30
N GLU A 90 9.99 -16.49 0.00
CA GLU A 90 9.49 -16.15 1.35
C GLU A 90 8.53 -17.23 1.84
N VAL A 91 8.56 -17.51 3.13
CA VAL A 91 7.59 -18.40 3.79
C VAL A 91 6.50 -17.54 4.42
N VAL A 92 5.27 -17.72 3.96
CA VAL A 92 4.09 -17.04 4.49
C VAL A 92 3.33 -18.00 5.39
N LEU A 93 3.05 -17.57 6.62
CA LEU A 93 2.22 -18.32 7.57
C LEU A 93 0.85 -17.64 7.65
N ASP A 94 -0.19 -18.41 7.40
CA ASP A 94 -1.57 -17.98 7.63
C ASP A 94 -1.97 -18.35 9.06
N LEU A 95 -2.32 -17.34 9.87
CA LEU A 95 -2.57 -17.49 11.29
C LEU A 95 -4.01 -17.12 11.61
N GLU A 96 -4.74 -18.03 12.23
CA GLU A 96 -6.06 -17.75 12.79
C GLU A 96 -5.91 -17.06 14.16
N VAL A 97 -6.37 -15.81 14.23
CA VAL A 97 -6.32 -14.99 15.44
C VAL A 97 -7.70 -14.91 16.07
N THR A 98 -7.80 -15.27 17.36
CA THR A 98 -9.06 -15.21 18.10
C THR A 98 -9.50 -13.77 18.39
N PRO A 99 -10.82 -13.46 18.47
CA PRO A 99 -11.33 -12.09 18.64
C PRO A 99 -10.86 -11.36 19.90
N ASN A 100 -10.44 -12.09 20.93
CA ASN A 100 -9.92 -11.53 22.17
C ASN A 100 -8.44 -11.11 22.11
N ARG A 101 -7.77 -11.30 20.96
CA ARG A 101 -6.36 -10.99 20.75
C ARG A 101 -6.17 -10.08 19.54
N PRO A 102 -6.79 -8.88 19.52
CA PRO A 102 -6.66 -7.96 18.39
C PRO A 102 -5.22 -7.47 18.18
N ASP A 103 -4.38 -7.49 19.21
CA ASP A 103 -2.95 -7.20 19.14
C ASP A 103 -2.19 -8.17 18.25
N ALA A 104 -2.61 -9.45 18.22
CA ALA A 104 -1.99 -10.50 17.41
C ALA A 104 -2.35 -10.44 15.91
N LEU A 105 -3.21 -9.49 15.49
CA LEU A 105 -3.39 -9.13 14.08
C LEU A 105 -2.17 -8.39 13.51
N GLY A 106 -1.23 -7.98 14.35
CA GLY A 106 0.05 -7.40 13.94
C GLY A 106 1.24 -8.22 14.39
N LEU A 107 2.34 -8.08 13.68
CA LEU A 107 3.60 -8.82 13.93
C LEU A 107 4.11 -8.64 15.37
N LEU A 108 3.97 -7.44 15.95
CA LEU A 108 4.42 -7.17 17.31
C LEU A 108 3.64 -7.98 18.35
N GLY A 109 2.33 -8.14 18.18
CA GLY A 109 1.51 -8.98 19.08
C GLY A 109 1.90 -10.44 19.01
N LEU A 110 2.17 -10.97 17.82
CA LEU A 110 2.69 -12.33 17.62
C LEU A 110 4.10 -12.48 18.23
N ALA A 111 4.96 -11.49 18.06
CA ALA A 111 6.31 -11.49 18.65
C ALA A 111 6.24 -11.52 20.20
N ARG A 112 5.29 -10.86 20.82
CA ARG A 112 5.05 -10.92 22.27
C ARG A 112 4.61 -12.31 22.74
N ASP A 113 3.80 -13.03 21.96
CA ASP A 113 3.45 -14.42 22.26
C ASP A 113 4.67 -15.34 22.18
N LEU A 114 5.49 -15.18 21.15
CA LEU A 114 6.74 -15.92 21.02
C LEU A 114 7.71 -15.58 22.16
N HIS A 115 7.74 -14.32 22.60
CA HIS A 115 8.54 -13.92 23.76
C HIS A 115 8.12 -14.63 25.04
N ALA A 116 6.82 -14.82 25.26
CA ALA A 116 6.31 -15.59 26.38
C ALA A 116 6.76 -17.07 26.35
N LEU A 117 7.10 -17.60 25.16
CA LEU A 117 7.69 -18.93 24.97
C LEU A 117 9.23 -18.95 25.10
N GLY A 118 9.87 -17.82 25.42
CA GLY A 118 11.32 -17.71 25.68
C GLY A 118 12.15 -17.17 24.50
N TYR A 119 11.52 -16.74 23.41
CA TYR A 119 12.26 -16.09 22.33
C TYR A 119 12.59 -14.62 22.67
N ALA A 120 13.69 -14.10 22.14
CA ALA A 120 14.06 -12.71 22.35
C ALA A 120 13.09 -11.78 21.60
N LEU A 121 12.56 -10.76 22.28
CA LEU A 121 11.77 -9.69 21.68
C LEU A 121 12.65 -8.46 21.53
N VAL A 122 12.77 -7.98 20.30
CA VAL A 122 13.42 -6.71 19.98
C VAL A 122 12.35 -5.80 19.40
N GLU A 123 11.90 -4.81 20.16
CA GLU A 123 11.03 -3.77 19.63
C GLU A 123 11.91 -2.73 18.91
N PRO A 124 11.63 -2.43 17.63
CA PRO A 124 12.36 -1.38 16.94
C PRO A 124 12.05 -0.03 17.59
N GLU A 125 13.08 0.67 18.03
CA GLU A 125 12.93 2.04 18.50
C GLU A 125 12.64 2.96 17.32
N ALA A 126 11.45 3.57 17.33
CA ALA A 126 11.13 4.63 16.40
C ALA A 126 11.84 5.92 16.87
N ALA A 127 13.02 6.18 16.34
CA ALA A 127 13.70 7.45 16.53
C ALA A 127 13.01 8.54 15.68
N LEU A 128 11.78 8.91 16.05
CA LEU A 128 11.09 9.99 15.40
C LEU A 128 11.70 11.32 15.84
N LYS A 129 12.45 11.96 14.97
CA LYS A 129 12.82 13.38 15.11
C LYS A 129 11.65 14.22 14.61
N ALA A 130 10.52 14.21 15.35
CA ALA A 130 9.43 15.10 15.07
C ALA A 130 9.84 16.51 15.53
N GLU A 131 9.83 17.48 14.63
CA GLU A 131 9.89 18.86 15.02
C GLU A 131 8.53 19.25 15.58
N ALA A 132 8.53 19.93 16.73
CA ALA A 132 7.31 20.48 17.31
C ALA A 132 6.89 21.74 16.53
N LEU A 133 6.46 21.55 15.28
CA LEU A 133 5.89 22.61 14.46
C LEU A 133 4.40 22.75 14.78
N PRO A 134 3.86 23.99 14.78
CA PRO A 134 2.42 24.16 14.87
C PRO A 134 1.75 23.49 13.67
N LEU A 135 0.70 22.70 13.94
CA LEU A 135 -0.10 22.12 12.86
C LEU A 135 -0.75 23.22 12.04
N PRO A 136 -0.69 23.18 10.71
CA PRO A 136 -1.31 24.18 9.84
C PRO A 136 -2.84 23.98 9.72
N PHE A 137 -3.41 23.07 10.47
CA PHE A 137 -4.83 22.70 10.47
C PHE A 137 -5.28 22.30 11.88
N SER A 138 -6.59 22.22 12.08
CA SER A 138 -7.22 21.85 13.34
C SER A 138 -7.72 20.41 13.36
N LEU A 139 -7.83 19.84 14.56
CA LEU A 139 -8.55 18.59 14.79
C LEU A 139 -9.74 18.87 15.72
N LYS A 140 -10.93 18.48 15.29
CA LYS A 140 -12.15 18.51 16.09
C LYS A 140 -12.78 17.13 16.16
N VAL A 141 -13.21 16.73 17.35
CA VAL A 141 -13.95 15.48 17.56
C VAL A 141 -15.30 15.83 18.18
N GLU A 142 -16.36 15.75 17.37
CA GLU A 142 -17.74 16.03 17.79
C GLU A 142 -18.45 14.78 18.32
N ALA A 143 -17.92 13.60 18.03
CA ALA A 143 -18.45 12.30 18.47
C ALA A 143 -17.42 11.54 19.32
N PRO A 144 -17.09 12.02 20.53
CA PRO A 144 -16.05 11.41 21.36
C PRO A 144 -16.43 10.00 21.85
N GLU A 145 -17.72 9.67 21.91
CA GLU A 145 -18.20 8.32 22.24
C GLU A 145 -17.84 7.29 21.16
N GLY A 146 -17.76 7.72 19.89
CA GLY A 146 -17.36 6.87 18.76
C GLY A 146 -15.86 6.95 18.45
N ALA A 147 -15.19 8.05 18.84
CA ALA A 147 -13.76 8.28 18.63
C ALA A 147 -13.13 8.85 19.91
N PRO A 148 -13.01 8.04 20.99
CA PRO A 148 -12.46 8.52 22.26
C PRO A 148 -10.97 8.90 22.15
N HIS A 149 -10.30 8.38 21.16
CA HIS A 149 -8.89 8.64 20.87
C HIS A 149 -8.72 8.85 19.36
N PHE A 150 -8.18 9.99 18.96
CA PHE A 150 -7.83 10.29 17.58
C PHE A 150 -6.49 10.99 17.53
N THR A 151 -5.53 10.41 16.86
CA THR A 151 -4.19 10.97 16.71
C THR A 151 -3.97 11.40 15.26
N LEU A 152 -3.42 12.57 15.07
CA LEU A 152 -3.16 13.14 13.76
C LEU A 152 -1.69 13.57 13.69
N GLY A 153 -0.99 13.07 12.67
CA GLY A 153 0.36 13.48 12.32
C GLY A 153 0.36 14.33 11.05
N TYR A 154 1.40 15.09 10.86
CA TYR A 154 1.61 15.91 9.67
C TYR A 154 2.99 15.65 9.08
N ALA A 155 3.03 15.42 7.79
CA ALA A 155 4.27 15.25 7.04
C ALA A 155 4.25 16.16 5.81
N PHE A 156 5.36 16.82 5.53
CA PHE A 156 5.50 17.72 4.39
C PHE A 156 6.77 17.41 3.60
N GLY A 157 6.85 17.92 2.37
CA GLY A 157 7.98 17.67 1.49
C GLY A 157 8.04 16.23 0.97
N LEU A 158 6.92 15.49 1.04
CA LEU A 158 6.85 14.12 0.55
C LEU A 158 6.82 14.10 -0.98
N ARG A 159 7.60 13.19 -1.56
CA ARG A 159 7.48 12.81 -2.96
C ARG A 159 6.77 11.48 -3.04
N VAL A 160 5.57 11.44 -3.61
CA VAL A 160 4.86 10.19 -3.88
C VAL A 160 5.63 9.41 -4.96
N ALA A 161 5.99 8.18 -4.64
CA ALA A 161 6.79 7.28 -5.48
C ALA A 161 6.46 5.81 -5.13
N PRO A 162 6.90 4.84 -5.94
CA PRO A 162 6.86 3.44 -5.53
C PRO A 162 7.59 3.23 -4.20
N SER A 163 7.05 2.34 -3.37
CA SER A 163 7.65 2.01 -2.07
C SER A 163 8.99 1.31 -2.24
N PRO A 164 9.89 1.38 -1.24
CA PRO A 164 11.12 0.59 -1.24
C PRO A 164 10.81 -0.90 -1.45
N LEU A 165 11.68 -1.62 -2.15
CA LEU A 165 11.47 -3.01 -2.53
C LEU A 165 11.15 -3.93 -1.33
N TRP A 166 11.85 -3.74 -0.21
CA TRP A 166 11.61 -4.51 1.00
C TRP A 166 10.17 -4.35 1.53
N MET A 167 9.60 -3.14 1.45
CA MET A 167 8.24 -2.85 1.89
C MET A 167 7.23 -3.45 0.92
N GLN A 168 7.46 -3.32 -0.39
CA GLN A 168 6.60 -3.96 -1.39
C GLN A 168 6.53 -5.47 -1.17
N ARG A 169 7.68 -6.12 -0.93
CA ARG A 169 7.74 -7.56 -0.64
C ARG A 169 6.94 -7.94 0.60
N ALA A 170 7.13 -7.21 1.70
CA ALA A 170 6.40 -7.45 2.95
C ALA A 170 4.88 -7.32 2.76
N LEU A 171 4.42 -6.32 2.00
CA LEU A 171 3.00 -6.13 1.70
C LEU A 171 2.45 -7.25 0.83
N PHE A 172 3.15 -7.65 -0.24
CA PHE A 172 2.73 -8.77 -1.08
C PHE A 172 2.68 -10.09 -0.29
N ALA A 173 3.68 -10.35 0.56
CA ALA A 173 3.68 -11.53 1.43
C ALA A 173 2.48 -11.56 2.38
N ALA A 174 2.01 -10.39 2.82
CA ALA A 174 0.79 -10.25 3.62
C ALA A 174 -0.51 -10.20 2.78
N GLY A 175 -0.45 -10.46 1.49
CA GLY A 175 -1.61 -10.42 0.59
C GLY A 175 -2.10 -9.01 0.23
N MET A 176 -1.32 -7.97 0.54
CA MET A 176 -1.67 -6.58 0.25
C MET A 176 -0.97 -6.08 -1.00
N ARG A 177 -1.70 -5.38 -1.85
CA ARG A 177 -1.13 -4.73 -3.04
C ARG A 177 -0.45 -3.42 -2.67
N PRO A 178 0.85 -3.22 -2.96
CA PRO A 178 1.49 -1.92 -2.87
C PRO A 178 0.85 -0.89 -3.81
N ILE A 179 0.69 0.33 -3.34
CA ILE A 179 0.08 1.45 -4.09
C ILE A 179 1.11 2.55 -4.33
N ASN A 180 1.62 3.14 -3.27
CA ASN A 180 2.69 4.13 -3.26
C ASN A 180 3.26 4.24 -1.82
N ASN A 181 4.42 4.85 -1.70
CA ASN A 181 5.15 4.94 -0.44
C ASN A 181 4.35 5.58 0.73
N VAL A 182 3.39 6.45 0.48
CA VAL A 182 2.56 7.07 1.53
C VAL A 182 1.52 6.07 2.04
N VAL A 183 0.75 5.48 1.15
CA VAL A 183 -0.27 4.48 1.50
C VAL A 183 0.37 3.22 2.07
N ASP A 184 1.47 2.78 1.49
CA ASP A 184 2.13 1.53 1.87
C ASP A 184 2.75 1.62 3.27
N VAL A 185 3.25 2.79 3.68
CA VAL A 185 3.69 3.01 5.06
C VAL A 185 2.54 2.82 6.05
N THR A 186 1.34 3.34 5.75
CA THR A 186 0.18 3.15 6.63
C THR A 186 -0.22 1.69 6.74
N ASN A 187 -0.19 0.97 5.62
CA ASN A 187 -0.48 -0.46 5.57
C ASN A 187 0.60 -1.29 6.28
N TYR A 188 1.87 -0.94 6.09
CA TYR A 188 2.98 -1.62 6.75
C TYR A 188 2.92 -1.45 8.28
N VAL A 189 2.66 -0.23 8.78
CA VAL A 189 2.49 0.01 10.21
C VAL A 189 1.29 -0.73 10.77
N MET A 190 0.20 -0.84 10.02
CA MET A 190 -0.96 -1.65 10.41
C MET A 190 -0.57 -3.12 10.58
N LEU A 191 0.18 -3.70 9.63
CA LEU A 191 0.67 -5.09 9.72
C LEU A 191 1.68 -5.28 10.86
N GLU A 192 2.53 -4.29 11.14
CA GLU A 192 3.51 -4.38 12.20
C GLU A 192 2.89 -4.23 13.59
N ARG A 193 1.97 -3.26 13.77
CA ARG A 193 1.49 -2.79 15.07
C ARG A 193 0.03 -3.12 15.36
N ALA A 194 -0.69 -3.73 14.43
CA ALA A 194 -2.16 -3.90 14.49
C ALA A 194 -2.91 -2.57 14.65
N GLN A 195 -2.33 -1.47 14.14
CA GLN A 195 -2.92 -0.13 14.24
C GLN A 195 -3.26 0.39 12.84
N PRO A 196 -4.53 0.35 12.42
CA PRO A 196 -4.96 0.94 11.17
C PRO A 196 -4.71 2.45 11.13
N MET A 197 -4.24 2.92 9.98
CA MET A 197 -3.94 4.32 9.71
C MET A 197 -4.53 4.71 8.37
N HIS A 198 -4.75 6.02 8.17
CA HIS A 198 -5.14 6.58 6.87
C HIS A 198 -4.36 7.87 6.62
N ALA A 199 -3.96 8.09 5.37
CA ALA A 199 -3.30 9.30 4.93
C ALA A 199 -4.30 10.19 4.20
N PHE A 200 -4.37 11.47 4.59
CA PHE A 200 -5.21 12.48 3.94
C PHE A 200 -4.34 13.49 3.22
N ASP A 201 -4.70 13.82 2.00
CA ASP A 201 -4.07 14.93 1.29
C ASP A 201 -4.56 16.26 1.86
N LEU A 202 -3.62 17.12 2.25
CA LEU A 202 -3.92 18.45 2.82
C LEU A 202 -4.84 19.30 1.95
N ARG A 203 -4.85 19.08 0.64
CA ARG A 203 -5.72 19.82 -0.29
C ARG A 203 -7.20 19.59 -0.03
N PHE A 204 -7.56 18.43 0.53
CA PHE A 204 -8.95 18.03 0.77
C PHE A 204 -9.45 18.30 2.18
N ILE A 205 -8.54 18.44 3.17
CA ILE A 205 -8.96 18.62 4.56
C ILE A 205 -9.43 20.05 4.90
N GLY A 206 -9.13 21.05 4.06
CA GLY A 206 -9.51 22.44 4.28
C GLY A 206 -8.82 23.05 5.53
N GLU A 207 -9.60 23.49 6.53
CA GLU A 207 -9.09 24.04 7.78
C GLU A 207 -8.72 22.96 8.81
N GLY A 208 -9.06 21.69 8.52
CA GLY A 208 -8.70 20.59 9.41
C GLY A 208 -9.55 19.33 9.23
N ILE A 209 -9.34 18.41 10.17
CA ILE A 209 -10.07 17.16 10.28
C ILE A 209 -11.17 17.30 11.35
N LEU A 210 -12.36 16.86 11.00
CA LEU A 210 -13.53 16.80 11.85
C LEU A 210 -14.05 15.37 11.93
N VAL A 211 -14.04 14.79 13.12
CA VAL A 211 -14.64 13.47 13.37
C VAL A 211 -16.04 13.67 13.94
N ARG A 212 -17.06 13.21 13.22
CA ARG A 212 -18.47 13.44 13.57
C ARG A 212 -19.38 12.31 13.11
N ARG A 213 -20.63 12.35 13.51
CA ARG A 213 -21.66 11.51 12.91
C ARG A 213 -22.02 12.02 11.51
N ALA A 214 -22.45 11.13 10.64
CA ALA A 214 -22.94 11.48 9.32
C ALA A 214 -24.22 12.33 9.40
N ARG A 215 -24.39 13.24 8.45
CA ARG A 215 -25.62 14.04 8.34
C ARG A 215 -26.71 13.24 7.61
N PRO A 216 -27.98 13.48 7.88
CA PRO A 216 -29.08 12.83 7.17
C PRO A 216 -28.94 13.01 5.65
N GLY A 217 -28.93 11.90 4.90
CA GLY A 217 -28.83 11.91 3.44
C GLY A 217 -27.44 12.20 2.89
N GLU A 218 -26.43 12.28 3.76
CA GLU A 218 -25.05 12.49 3.33
C GLU A 218 -24.52 11.31 2.52
N ARG A 219 -23.69 11.60 1.53
CA ARG A 219 -23.12 10.60 0.63
C ARG A 219 -21.62 10.63 0.68
N LEU A 220 -21.02 9.45 0.50
CA LEU A 220 -19.58 9.26 0.40
C LEU A 220 -19.29 8.28 -0.73
N ARG A 221 -18.45 8.68 -1.68
CA ARG A 221 -17.84 7.75 -2.62
C ARG A 221 -16.58 7.17 -1.99
N THR A 222 -16.58 5.88 -1.73
CA THR A 222 -15.47 5.16 -1.09
C THR A 222 -14.39 4.74 -2.09
N LEU A 223 -13.22 4.32 -1.59
CA LEU A 223 -12.05 3.93 -2.40
C LEU A 223 -12.33 2.78 -3.39
N ASP A 224 -13.34 1.95 -3.12
CA ASP A 224 -13.82 0.91 -4.05
C ASP A 224 -14.70 1.46 -5.19
N GLY A 225 -14.86 2.79 -5.27
CA GLY A 225 -15.64 3.49 -6.29
C GLY A 225 -17.14 3.47 -6.08
N VAL A 226 -17.63 2.86 -4.99
CA VAL A 226 -19.06 2.78 -4.68
C VAL A 226 -19.54 4.04 -3.97
N GLU A 227 -20.62 4.64 -4.46
CA GLU A 227 -21.31 5.72 -3.77
C GLU A 227 -22.24 5.14 -2.69
N ARG A 228 -22.05 5.56 -1.45
CA ARG A 228 -22.81 5.11 -0.29
C ARG A 228 -23.62 6.27 0.29
N THR A 229 -24.90 6.03 0.58
CA THR A 229 -25.71 6.92 1.42
C THR A 229 -25.45 6.53 2.86
N LEU A 230 -24.98 7.48 3.65
CA LEU A 230 -24.59 7.24 5.03
C LEU A 230 -25.80 7.27 5.96
N HIS A 231 -25.76 6.41 6.99
CA HIS A 231 -26.72 6.45 8.08
C HIS A 231 -26.29 7.49 9.13
N PRO A 232 -27.21 8.23 9.79
CA PRO A 232 -26.85 9.21 10.82
C PRO A 232 -26.02 8.68 11.98
N GLU A 233 -26.02 7.37 12.21
CA GLU A 233 -25.19 6.68 13.21
C GLU A 233 -23.76 6.39 12.72
N ASP A 234 -23.50 6.51 11.42
CA ASP A 234 -22.17 6.27 10.87
C ASP A 234 -21.20 7.34 11.34
N LEU A 235 -20.00 6.92 11.74
CA LEU A 235 -18.92 7.84 12.10
C LEU A 235 -18.11 8.18 10.85
N VAL A 236 -17.93 9.45 10.60
CA VAL A 236 -17.15 9.94 9.45
C VAL A 236 -15.96 10.78 9.88
N ILE A 237 -14.91 10.67 9.10
CA ILE A 237 -13.78 11.60 9.13
C ILE A 237 -14.02 12.58 7.98
N ALA A 238 -14.12 13.85 8.28
CA ALA A 238 -14.45 14.91 7.32
C ALA A 238 -13.36 15.97 7.28
N GLY A 239 -13.15 16.55 6.12
CA GLY A 239 -12.50 17.85 5.99
C GLY A 239 -13.51 18.96 6.22
N TRP A 240 -13.09 20.12 6.72
CA TRP A 240 -14.00 21.21 6.98
C TRP A 240 -13.43 22.57 6.57
N ARG A 241 -14.34 23.50 6.21
CA ARG A 241 -14.02 24.89 5.90
C ARG A 241 -15.17 25.80 6.35
N GLY A 242 -14.92 26.71 7.28
CA GLY A 242 -15.98 27.52 7.90
C GLY A 242 -17.01 26.63 8.58
N GLU A 243 -18.27 26.70 8.13
CA GLU A 243 -19.38 25.90 8.66
C GLU A 243 -19.65 24.62 7.84
N GLU A 244 -18.99 24.47 6.69
CA GLU A 244 -19.16 23.31 5.82
C GLU A 244 -18.16 22.21 6.15
N SER A 245 -18.61 20.95 6.05
CA SER A 245 -17.71 19.80 6.14
C SER A 245 -18.12 18.72 5.15
N ILE A 246 -17.11 18.10 4.53
CA ILE A 246 -17.25 17.07 3.50
C ILE A 246 -16.67 15.78 4.04
N PRO A 247 -17.40 14.64 4.00
CA PRO A 247 -16.88 13.35 4.45
C PRO A 247 -15.73 12.89 3.53
N LEU A 248 -14.61 12.59 4.13
CA LEU A 248 -13.40 12.06 3.47
C LEU A 248 -13.22 10.57 3.69
N GLY A 249 -13.95 9.98 4.65
CA GLY A 249 -13.88 8.56 4.95
C GLY A 249 -14.93 8.13 5.96
N LEU A 250 -15.28 6.86 5.88
CA LEU A 250 -16.08 6.16 6.88
C LEU A 250 -15.12 5.65 7.96
N ALA A 251 -15.20 6.22 9.15
CA ALA A 251 -14.22 6.01 10.20
C ALA A 251 -14.14 4.52 10.62
N GLY A 252 -12.94 3.97 10.65
CA GLY A 252 -12.69 2.58 11.00
C GLY A 252 -13.12 1.56 9.93
N VAL A 253 -13.61 2.00 8.78
CA VAL A 253 -14.12 1.13 7.72
C VAL A 253 -13.38 1.32 6.40
N MET A 254 -13.50 2.51 5.78
CA MET A 254 -12.92 2.74 4.46
C MET A 254 -12.76 4.23 4.16
N GLY A 255 -11.63 4.59 3.54
CA GLY A 255 -11.39 5.94 3.04
C GLY A 255 -12.32 6.32 1.88
N GLY A 256 -12.49 7.62 1.69
CA GLY A 256 -13.17 8.18 0.53
C GLY A 256 -12.27 8.25 -0.70
N ALA A 257 -12.88 8.31 -1.87
CA ALA A 257 -12.15 8.40 -3.13
C ALA A 257 -11.38 9.74 -3.30
N GLU A 258 -11.73 10.74 -2.50
CA GLU A 258 -11.13 12.08 -2.51
C GLU A 258 -10.40 12.38 -1.19
N SER A 259 -9.79 11.37 -0.56
CA SER A 259 -9.07 11.52 0.71
C SER A 259 -7.55 11.61 0.56
#